data_658c967e0a786d56b3d4a90b26c51073
#
_entry.id   658c967e0a786d56b3d4a90b26c51073
#
_cell.length_a   1.000
_cell.length_b   1.000
_cell.length_c   1.000
_cell.angle_alpha   90.00
_cell.angle_beta   90.00
_cell.angle_gamma   90.00
#
_symmetry.space_group_name_H-M   'P 1'
#
loop_
_entity.id
_entity.type
_entity.pdbx_description
1 polymer ?
#
loop_
_entity_poly.entity_id
_entity_poly.type
_entity_poly.pdbx_seq_one_letter_code
_entity_poly.pdbx_strand_id
1 'polypeptide(L)'
;NHCVVMPDCDLDQAVNGLMGAAYGSAGERCMAQSVAVAVGGIGDKLVESLSKKVEALKVGPGMDKQSEMGPLVTKEHLAKVKGYVDIGEKEGAKLVVDGRNFKLQGYENGYYIGGCLFDHVKKDMRIYKEEIFGPVLSVVRAKDFDEALKLVNDHEFGNGVSIFTRDGDTGRTFYNKAKIGMVGINIPIPV
;
A
#
# COMPACT_ATOMS: atom_id res chain seq x y z
N ASN A 1 1.26 -3.34 7.38
CA ASN A 1 0.62 -4.60 6.93
C ASN A 1 0.96 -4.87 5.46
N HIS A 2 1.13 -6.15 5.10
CA HIS A 2 1.53 -6.58 3.77
C HIS A 2 0.35 -7.13 2.98
N CYS A 3 0.42 -6.96 1.65
CA CYS A 3 -0.41 -7.64 0.68
C CYS A 3 0.50 -8.39 -0.30
N VAL A 4 0.47 -9.71 -0.27
CA VAL A 4 1.26 -10.56 -1.19
C VAL A 4 0.47 -10.74 -2.48
N VAL A 5 1.12 -10.45 -3.62
CA VAL A 5 0.52 -10.57 -4.95
C VAL A 5 1.30 -11.62 -5.74
N MET A 6 0.67 -12.77 -5.94
CA MET A 6 1.26 -13.90 -6.67
C MET A 6 1.12 -13.71 -8.19
N PRO A 7 2.01 -14.31 -9.02
CA PRO A 7 1.95 -14.18 -10.47
C PRO A 7 0.68 -14.71 -11.14
N ASP A 8 0.01 -15.66 -10.48
CA ASP A 8 -1.21 -16.33 -10.95
C ASP A 8 -2.51 -15.65 -10.49
N CYS A 9 -2.40 -14.56 -9.72
CA CYS A 9 -3.56 -13.86 -9.16
C CYS A 9 -4.48 -13.25 -10.24
N ASP A 10 -5.68 -12.90 -9.84
CA ASP A 10 -6.49 -11.94 -10.57
C ASP A 10 -5.92 -10.54 -10.30
N LEU A 11 -5.24 -9.98 -11.31
CA LEU A 11 -4.54 -8.70 -11.14
C LEU A 11 -5.50 -7.55 -10.87
N ASP A 12 -6.65 -7.51 -11.54
CA ASP A 12 -7.64 -6.44 -11.35
C ASP A 12 -8.23 -6.50 -9.94
N GLN A 13 -8.51 -7.70 -9.43
CA GLN A 13 -8.97 -7.90 -8.07
C GLN A 13 -7.90 -7.45 -7.05
N ALA A 14 -6.64 -7.84 -7.25
CA ALA A 14 -5.54 -7.45 -6.38
C ALA A 14 -5.31 -5.93 -6.37
N VAL A 15 -5.33 -5.30 -7.54
CA VAL A 15 -5.17 -3.84 -7.68
C VAL A 15 -6.32 -3.09 -7.00
N ASN A 16 -7.58 -3.52 -7.23
CA ASN A 16 -8.74 -2.90 -6.58
C ASN A 16 -8.69 -3.06 -5.05
N GLY A 17 -8.30 -4.26 -4.58
CA GLY A 17 -8.09 -4.52 -3.17
C GLY A 17 -7.04 -3.60 -2.55
N LEU A 18 -5.88 -3.46 -3.20
CA LEU A 18 -4.80 -2.57 -2.75
C LEU A 18 -5.21 -1.10 -2.75
N MET A 19 -5.96 -0.63 -3.75
CA MET A 19 -6.47 0.75 -3.77
C MET A 19 -7.32 1.05 -2.54
N GLY A 20 -8.27 0.18 -2.21
CA GLY A 20 -9.09 0.33 -1.00
C GLY A 20 -8.30 0.21 0.31
N ALA A 21 -7.38 -0.76 0.39
CA ALA A 21 -6.64 -1.06 1.61
C ALA A 21 -5.50 -0.07 1.90
N ALA A 22 -4.88 0.51 0.88
CA ALA A 22 -3.76 1.44 1.04
C ALA A 22 -4.18 2.91 1.10
N TYR A 23 -5.20 3.29 0.31
CA TYR A 23 -5.60 4.70 0.17
C TYR A 23 -6.96 5.02 0.82
N GLY A 24 -7.77 4.02 1.13
CA GLY A 24 -9.00 4.20 1.89
C GLY A 24 -8.72 4.91 3.21
N SER A 25 -9.56 5.89 3.59
CA SER A 25 -9.35 6.78 4.74
C SER A 25 -7.95 7.43 4.75
N ALA A 26 -7.42 7.78 3.58
CA ALA A 26 -6.08 8.36 3.40
C ALA A 26 -4.95 7.50 4.02
N GLY A 27 -5.13 6.18 4.08
CA GLY A 27 -4.17 5.24 4.69
C GLY A 27 -4.09 5.33 6.22
N GLU A 28 -4.96 6.09 6.85
CA GLU A 28 -4.99 6.30 8.32
C GLU A 28 -5.84 5.23 9.01
N ARG A 29 -5.44 3.96 8.84
CA ARG A 29 -6.08 2.80 9.46
C ARG A 29 -5.02 1.85 10.02
N CYS A 30 -5.27 1.28 11.20
CA CYS A 30 -4.40 0.28 11.83
C CYS A 30 -4.26 -1.01 10.99
N MET A 31 -5.22 -1.30 10.12
CA MET A 31 -5.21 -2.45 9.22
C MET A 31 -4.87 -2.09 7.77
N ALA A 32 -4.57 -0.82 7.45
CA ALA A 32 -4.17 -0.42 6.10
C ALA A 32 -2.99 -1.27 5.59
N GLN A 33 -3.05 -1.67 4.32
CA GLN A 33 -1.98 -2.43 3.69
C GLN A 33 -1.02 -1.46 2.98
N SER A 34 0.01 -1.05 3.69
CA SER A 34 1.00 -0.08 3.23
C SER A 34 2.13 -0.67 2.39
N VAL A 35 2.23 -2.01 2.34
CA VAL A 35 3.25 -2.73 1.58
C VAL A 35 2.60 -3.77 0.66
N ALA A 36 2.86 -3.68 -0.63
CA ALA A 36 2.56 -4.73 -1.60
C ALA A 36 3.82 -5.53 -1.90
N VAL A 37 3.79 -6.85 -1.67
CA VAL A 37 4.89 -7.76 -2.02
C VAL A 37 4.57 -8.42 -3.35
N ALA A 38 5.20 -7.95 -4.42
CA ALA A 38 5.04 -8.47 -5.77
C ALA A 38 5.97 -9.66 -6.00
N VAL A 39 5.39 -10.85 -6.22
CA VAL A 39 6.15 -12.10 -6.34
C VAL A 39 6.48 -12.43 -7.80
N GLY A 40 7.72 -12.82 -8.04
CA GLY A 40 8.18 -13.22 -9.39
C GLY A 40 8.02 -12.09 -10.41
N GLY A 41 7.47 -12.40 -11.57
CA GLY A 41 7.36 -11.47 -12.70
C GLY A 41 6.17 -10.51 -12.68
N ILE A 42 5.33 -10.51 -11.61
CA ILE A 42 4.09 -9.68 -11.60
C ILE A 42 4.36 -8.19 -11.35
N GLY A 43 5.52 -7.83 -10.81
CA GLY A 43 5.80 -6.51 -10.27
C GLY A 43 5.56 -5.36 -11.25
N ASP A 44 6.04 -5.46 -12.50
CA ASP A 44 5.89 -4.37 -13.48
C ASP A 44 4.43 -4.12 -13.85
N LYS A 45 3.65 -5.20 -14.08
CA LYS A 45 2.21 -5.11 -14.37
C LYS A 45 1.42 -4.55 -13.19
N LEU A 46 1.77 -4.97 -11.97
CA LEU A 46 1.14 -4.48 -10.75
C LEU A 46 1.37 -2.97 -10.59
N VAL A 47 2.63 -2.53 -10.71
CA VAL A 47 3.01 -1.11 -10.56
C VAL A 47 2.36 -0.26 -11.65
N GLU A 48 2.34 -0.71 -12.91
CA GLU A 48 1.68 -0.01 -14.01
C GLU A 48 0.18 0.16 -13.76
N SER A 49 -0.50 -0.89 -13.29
CA SER A 49 -1.94 -0.84 -13.03
C SER A 49 -2.28 0.03 -11.81
N LEU A 50 -1.45 -0.05 -10.76
CA LEU A 50 -1.59 0.78 -9.56
C LEU A 50 -1.35 2.26 -9.89
N SER A 51 -0.28 2.60 -10.63
CA SER A 51 0.04 4.00 -10.93
C SER A 51 -1.10 4.72 -11.61
N LYS A 52 -1.73 4.10 -12.61
CA LYS A 52 -2.90 4.66 -13.32
C LYS A 52 -4.07 4.95 -12.38
N LYS A 53 -4.34 4.06 -11.42
CA LYS A 53 -5.43 4.25 -10.46
C LYS A 53 -5.11 5.27 -9.38
N VAL A 54 -3.85 5.29 -8.90
CA VAL A 54 -3.41 6.26 -7.89
C VAL A 54 -3.42 7.68 -8.46
N GLU A 55 -2.98 7.87 -9.71
CA GLU A 55 -3.05 9.16 -10.41
C GLU A 55 -4.48 9.64 -10.65
N ALA A 56 -5.41 8.70 -10.90
CA ALA A 56 -6.81 8.99 -11.13
C ALA A 56 -7.64 9.16 -9.84
N LEU A 57 -7.04 8.94 -8.66
CA LEU A 57 -7.74 8.94 -7.37
C LEU A 57 -8.36 10.31 -7.07
N LYS A 58 -9.66 10.33 -6.84
CA LYS A 58 -10.41 11.56 -6.55
C LYS A 58 -10.26 11.94 -5.07
N VAL A 59 -9.37 12.87 -4.81
CA VAL A 59 -9.12 13.41 -3.47
C VAL A 59 -10.02 14.61 -3.23
N GLY A 60 -10.78 14.59 -2.13
CA GLY A 60 -11.72 15.68 -1.83
C GLY A 60 -12.36 15.56 -0.46
N PRO A 61 -13.28 16.47 -0.10
CA PRO A 61 -13.93 16.47 1.20
C PRO A 61 -14.85 15.26 1.34
N GLY A 62 -14.90 14.67 2.54
CA GLY A 62 -15.67 13.45 2.82
C GLY A 62 -17.20 13.59 2.65
N MET A 63 -17.74 14.82 2.57
CA MET A 63 -19.15 15.05 2.27
C MET A 63 -19.47 15.06 0.77
N ASP A 64 -18.46 15.14 -0.08
CA ASP A 64 -18.62 14.98 -1.54
C ASP A 64 -18.63 13.50 -1.89
N LYS A 65 -19.77 13.03 -2.44
CA LYS A 65 -19.97 11.63 -2.84
C LYS A 65 -19.01 11.16 -3.96
N GLN A 66 -18.36 12.08 -4.65
CA GLN A 66 -17.38 11.76 -5.68
C GLN A 66 -15.97 11.59 -5.13
N SER A 67 -15.72 12.00 -3.88
CA SER A 67 -14.41 11.82 -3.24
C SER A 67 -14.19 10.37 -2.88
N GLU A 68 -13.02 9.85 -3.25
CA GLU A 68 -12.56 8.49 -2.94
C GLU A 68 -11.57 8.48 -1.78
N MET A 69 -10.89 9.61 -1.56
CA MET A 69 -9.93 9.79 -0.45
C MET A 69 -10.09 11.19 0.15
N GLY A 70 -10.17 11.26 1.48
CA GLY A 70 -10.27 12.51 2.25
C GLY A 70 -8.91 13.11 2.61
N PRO A 71 -8.90 14.18 3.43
CA PRO A 71 -7.69 14.79 3.96
C PRO A 71 -7.09 13.93 5.09
N LEU A 72 -5.84 14.22 5.44
CA LEU A 72 -5.22 13.78 6.70
C LEU A 72 -5.80 14.55 7.89
N VAL A 73 -5.59 14.04 9.11
CA VAL A 73 -6.25 14.56 10.32
C VAL A 73 -5.64 15.89 10.79
N THR A 74 -4.30 16.04 10.72
CA THR A 74 -3.63 17.26 11.21
C THR A 74 -2.53 17.75 10.25
N LYS A 75 -2.15 19.02 10.44
CA LYS A 75 -1.05 19.64 9.69
C LYS A 75 0.29 18.96 9.96
N GLU A 76 0.53 18.61 11.22
CA GLU A 76 1.76 17.93 11.66
C GLU A 76 1.86 16.55 11.00
N HIS A 77 0.73 15.84 10.91
CA HIS A 77 0.70 14.53 10.26
C HIS A 77 0.91 14.65 8.74
N LEU A 78 0.33 15.66 8.09
CA LEU A 78 0.62 15.94 6.67
C LEU A 78 2.12 16.18 6.45
N ALA A 79 2.78 16.96 7.33
CA ALA A 79 4.22 17.20 7.26
C ALA A 79 5.02 15.90 7.48
N LYS A 80 4.60 15.06 8.45
CA LYS A 80 5.20 13.73 8.69
C LYS A 80 5.13 12.85 7.45
N VAL A 81 3.93 12.71 6.84
CA VAL A 81 3.73 11.86 5.65
C VAL A 81 4.58 12.35 4.47
N LYS A 82 4.59 13.66 4.19
CA LYS A 82 5.47 14.24 3.16
C LYS A 82 6.95 13.96 3.44
N GLY A 83 7.37 14.07 4.71
CA GLY A 83 8.74 13.76 5.12
C GLY A 83 9.13 12.28 4.87
N TYR A 84 8.20 11.34 5.03
CA TYR A 84 8.45 9.94 4.69
C TYR A 84 8.59 9.73 3.18
N VAL A 85 7.83 10.45 2.36
CA VAL A 85 8.02 10.39 0.90
C VAL A 85 9.41 10.90 0.51
N ASP A 86 9.87 12.00 1.12
CA ASP A 86 11.23 12.52 0.92
C ASP A 86 12.31 11.52 1.37
N ILE A 87 12.07 10.81 2.48
CA ILE A 87 12.97 9.76 2.99
C ILE A 87 13.06 8.60 2.00
N GLY A 88 11.93 8.11 1.48
CA GLY A 88 11.90 7.00 0.53
C GLY A 88 12.72 7.28 -0.73
N GLU A 89 12.61 8.49 -1.29
CA GLU A 89 13.44 8.91 -2.42
C GLU A 89 14.94 8.95 -2.06
N LYS A 90 15.29 9.53 -0.90
CA LYS A 90 16.69 9.63 -0.43
C LYS A 90 17.31 8.26 -0.16
N GLU A 91 16.51 7.29 0.28
CA GLU A 91 16.95 5.90 0.50
C GLU A 91 17.04 5.10 -0.82
N GLY A 92 16.62 5.67 -1.95
CA GLY A 92 16.75 5.11 -3.28
C GLY A 92 15.57 4.24 -3.74
N ALA A 93 14.42 4.36 -3.09
CA ALA A 93 13.18 3.82 -3.62
C ALA A 93 12.72 4.63 -4.84
N LYS A 94 12.11 3.96 -5.82
CA LYS A 94 11.58 4.63 -7.01
C LYS A 94 10.21 5.21 -6.71
N LEU A 95 10.10 6.53 -6.59
CA LEU A 95 8.80 7.20 -6.50
C LEU A 95 8.13 7.16 -7.88
N VAL A 96 7.03 6.41 -7.98
CA VAL A 96 6.27 6.21 -9.24
C VAL A 96 5.17 7.24 -9.36
N VAL A 97 4.44 7.50 -8.27
CA VAL A 97 3.42 8.56 -8.20
C VAL A 97 3.72 9.43 -6.99
N ASP A 98 3.80 10.75 -7.22
CA ASP A 98 4.09 11.74 -6.19
C ASP A 98 2.87 12.62 -5.89
N GLY A 99 2.21 12.35 -4.78
CA GLY A 99 1.06 13.11 -4.30
C GLY A 99 1.37 14.34 -3.45
N ARG A 100 2.66 14.64 -3.12
CA ARG A 100 3.04 15.72 -2.19
C ARG A 100 2.57 17.11 -2.60
N ASN A 101 2.47 17.35 -3.92
CA ASN A 101 2.12 18.65 -4.49
C ASN A 101 0.63 18.79 -4.83
N PHE A 102 -0.18 17.81 -4.44
CA PHE A 102 -1.63 17.88 -4.63
C PHE A 102 -2.22 19.12 -3.92
N LYS A 103 -3.09 19.82 -4.62
CA LYS A 103 -3.84 20.98 -4.11
C LYS A 103 -5.30 20.87 -4.53
N LEU A 104 -6.18 21.04 -3.56
CA LEU A 104 -7.62 21.06 -3.80
C LEU A 104 -8.10 22.50 -3.81
N GLN A 105 -8.61 22.98 -4.95
CA GLN A 105 -9.11 24.35 -5.09
C GLN A 105 -10.27 24.61 -4.14
N GLY A 106 -10.22 25.73 -3.41
CA GLY A 106 -11.21 26.12 -2.40
C GLY A 106 -11.01 25.45 -1.03
N TYR A 107 -9.99 24.60 -0.89
CA TYR A 107 -9.65 23.90 0.35
C TYR A 107 -8.16 24.00 0.69
N GLU A 108 -7.55 25.14 0.37
CA GLU A 108 -6.09 25.36 0.48
C GLU A 108 -5.56 25.24 1.92
N ASN A 109 -6.44 25.44 2.91
CA ASN A 109 -6.13 25.26 4.33
C ASN A 109 -6.39 23.83 4.83
N GLY A 110 -6.89 22.93 3.99
CA GLY A 110 -7.09 21.52 4.32
C GLY A 110 -5.79 20.71 4.24
N TYR A 111 -5.77 19.60 4.94
CA TYR A 111 -4.58 18.73 5.03
C TYR A 111 -4.59 17.66 3.94
N TYR A 112 -4.82 18.08 2.69
CA TYR A 112 -4.91 17.18 1.54
C TYR A 112 -3.53 16.83 0.99
N ILE A 113 -3.41 15.57 0.56
CA ILE A 113 -2.25 15.02 -0.16
C ILE A 113 -2.79 14.01 -1.17
N GLY A 114 -2.17 13.88 -2.32
CA GLY A 114 -2.48 12.82 -3.28
C GLY A 114 -1.94 11.48 -2.84
N GLY A 115 -2.36 10.40 -3.49
CA GLY A 115 -1.75 9.09 -3.28
C GLY A 115 -0.29 9.07 -3.71
N CYS A 116 0.57 8.41 -2.94
CA CYS A 116 1.97 8.19 -3.29
C CYS A 116 2.21 6.69 -3.51
N LEU A 117 2.99 6.36 -4.54
CA LEU A 117 3.35 4.99 -4.86
C LEU A 117 4.86 4.87 -5.05
N PHE A 118 5.48 3.98 -4.29
CA PHE A 118 6.88 3.62 -4.44
C PHE A 118 7.04 2.22 -5.03
N ASP A 119 8.06 2.04 -5.85
CA ASP A 119 8.55 0.74 -6.33
C ASP A 119 10.00 0.51 -5.92
N HIS A 120 10.45 -0.74 -6.02
CA HIS A 120 11.80 -1.16 -5.61
C HIS A 120 12.16 -0.81 -4.17
N VAL A 121 11.16 -0.80 -3.29
CA VAL A 121 11.38 -0.62 -1.86
C VAL A 121 12.09 -1.83 -1.29
N LYS A 122 13.09 -1.61 -0.44
CA LYS A 122 13.85 -2.66 0.23
C LYS A 122 13.47 -2.74 1.71
N LYS A 123 13.64 -3.94 2.28
CA LYS A 123 13.28 -4.23 3.69
C LYS A 123 14.04 -3.42 4.74
N ASP A 124 15.18 -2.82 4.38
CA ASP A 124 16.00 -1.98 5.26
C ASP A 124 15.63 -0.50 5.23
N MET A 125 14.80 -0.08 4.27
CA MET A 125 14.33 1.30 4.16
C MET A 125 13.33 1.66 5.26
N ARG A 126 13.36 2.91 5.70
CA ARG A 126 12.45 3.42 6.74
C ARG A 126 11.00 3.39 6.31
N ILE A 127 10.70 3.70 5.03
CA ILE A 127 9.33 3.63 4.48
C ILE A 127 8.75 2.21 4.48
N TYR A 128 9.59 1.16 4.60
CA TYR A 128 9.16 -0.21 4.81
C TYR A 128 9.00 -0.55 6.29
N LYS A 129 9.94 -0.13 7.14
CA LYS A 129 10.01 -0.50 8.55
C LYS A 129 9.04 0.27 9.44
N GLU A 130 8.88 1.57 9.17
CA GLU A 130 8.18 2.50 10.05
C GLU A 130 6.73 2.71 9.61
N GLU A 131 5.82 2.90 10.55
CA GLU A 131 4.42 3.20 10.27
C GLU A 131 4.26 4.64 9.81
N ILE A 132 3.95 4.84 8.53
CA ILE A 132 3.70 6.17 7.93
C ILE A 132 2.33 6.69 8.35
N PHE A 133 1.31 5.83 8.31
CA PHE A 133 -0.08 6.14 8.60
C PHE A 133 -0.66 7.21 7.66
N GLY A 134 -0.41 7.05 6.38
CA GLY A 134 -0.78 7.98 5.31
C GLY A 134 -0.94 7.28 3.96
N PRO A 135 -1.38 7.98 2.90
CA PRO A 135 -1.66 7.38 1.60
C PRO A 135 -0.39 7.11 0.78
N VAL A 136 0.47 6.26 1.33
CA VAL A 136 1.75 5.88 0.74
C VAL A 136 1.82 4.36 0.65
N LEU A 137 1.84 3.82 -0.57
CA LEU A 137 1.99 2.40 -0.84
C LEU A 137 3.41 2.10 -1.32
N SER A 138 4.06 1.14 -0.66
CA SER A 138 5.41 0.67 -0.99
C SER A 138 5.36 -0.70 -1.66
N VAL A 139 5.91 -0.82 -2.87
CA VAL A 139 6.03 -2.11 -3.56
C VAL A 139 7.41 -2.69 -3.32
N VAL A 140 7.43 -3.87 -2.71
CA VAL A 140 8.61 -4.70 -2.49
C VAL A 140 8.56 -5.88 -3.45
N ARG A 141 9.68 -6.22 -4.06
CA ARG A 141 9.76 -7.34 -5.00
C ARG A 141 10.36 -8.55 -4.33
N ALA A 142 9.68 -9.69 -4.41
CA ALA A 142 10.14 -10.98 -3.92
C ALA A 142 10.32 -11.96 -5.11
N LYS A 143 11.38 -12.78 -5.10
CA LYS A 143 11.63 -13.74 -6.18
C LYS A 143 10.61 -14.86 -6.24
N ASP A 144 10.14 -15.32 -5.06
CA ASP A 144 9.25 -16.46 -4.90
C ASP A 144 8.37 -16.33 -3.66
N PHE A 145 7.49 -17.29 -3.46
CA PHE A 145 6.56 -17.36 -2.33
C PHE A 145 7.27 -17.40 -0.97
N ASP A 146 8.37 -18.16 -0.87
CA ASP A 146 9.08 -18.33 0.41
C ASP A 146 9.74 -17.02 0.86
N GLU A 147 10.30 -16.26 -0.07
CA GLU A 147 10.81 -14.91 0.23
C GLU A 147 9.69 -13.95 0.64
N ALA A 148 8.56 -13.98 -0.04
CA ALA A 148 7.40 -13.16 0.32
C ALA A 148 6.88 -13.49 1.72
N LEU A 149 6.71 -14.77 2.05
CA LEU A 149 6.29 -15.23 3.37
C LEU A 149 7.31 -14.83 4.44
N LYS A 150 8.61 -14.90 4.13
CA LYS A 150 9.66 -14.48 5.04
C LYS A 150 9.61 -12.98 5.31
N LEU A 151 9.41 -12.14 4.30
CA LEU A 151 9.24 -10.68 4.48
C LEU A 151 8.07 -10.38 5.44
N VAL A 152 6.94 -11.06 5.26
CA VAL A 152 5.76 -10.92 6.13
C VAL A 152 6.08 -11.30 7.58
N ASN A 153 6.72 -12.46 7.77
CA ASN A 153 6.95 -13.01 9.11
C ASN A 153 8.11 -12.36 9.89
N ASP A 154 9.07 -11.76 9.18
CA ASP A 154 10.23 -11.08 9.78
C ASP A 154 9.93 -9.64 10.18
N HIS A 155 8.82 -9.06 9.72
CA HIS A 155 8.46 -7.68 10.05
C HIS A 155 7.99 -7.59 11.51
N GLU A 156 8.38 -6.52 12.22
CA GLU A 156 7.99 -6.33 13.63
C GLU A 156 6.50 -5.98 13.81
N PHE A 157 5.82 -5.44 12.78
CA PHE A 157 4.39 -5.20 12.78
C PHE A 157 3.64 -6.29 12.01
N GLY A 158 2.51 -6.74 12.57
CA GLY A 158 1.78 -7.86 12.00
C GLY A 158 0.31 -7.90 12.42
N ASN A 159 -0.44 -6.82 12.22
CA ASN A 159 -1.86 -6.77 12.52
C ASN A 159 -2.68 -7.57 11.50
N GLY A 160 -2.44 -7.35 10.22
CA GLY A 160 -3.12 -8.07 9.16
C GLY A 160 -2.25 -8.29 7.92
N VAL A 161 -2.58 -9.31 7.14
CA VAL A 161 -1.91 -9.61 5.87
C VAL A 161 -2.91 -10.21 4.88
N SER A 162 -2.73 -9.94 3.59
CA SER A 162 -3.49 -10.64 2.55
C SER A 162 -2.57 -11.28 1.51
N ILE A 163 -3.13 -12.28 0.80
CA ILE A 163 -2.51 -12.87 -0.39
C ILE A 163 -3.53 -12.94 -1.51
N PHE A 164 -3.11 -12.58 -2.72
CA PHE A 164 -3.88 -12.76 -3.94
C PHE A 164 -3.23 -13.84 -4.79
N THR A 165 -3.92 -14.95 -5.01
CA THR A 165 -3.50 -16.12 -5.78
C THR A 165 -4.70 -16.91 -6.26
N ARG A 166 -4.58 -17.62 -7.39
CA ARG A 166 -5.57 -18.60 -7.84
C ARG A 166 -5.24 -20.02 -7.42
N ASP A 167 -4.06 -20.25 -6.84
CA ASP A 167 -3.65 -21.55 -6.32
C ASP A 167 -4.11 -21.75 -4.87
N GLY A 168 -5.02 -22.70 -4.68
CA GLY A 168 -5.58 -23.02 -3.37
C GLY A 168 -4.55 -23.60 -2.39
N ASP A 169 -3.50 -24.25 -2.86
CA ASP A 169 -2.44 -24.80 -2.00
C ASP A 169 -1.53 -23.67 -1.49
N THR A 170 -1.16 -22.75 -2.36
CA THR A 170 -0.43 -21.53 -1.99
C THR A 170 -1.22 -20.70 -0.95
N GLY A 171 -2.52 -20.48 -1.18
CA GLY A 171 -3.37 -19.75 -0.24
C GLY A 171 -3.45 -20.43 1.13
N ARG A 172 -3.66 -21.75 1.16
CA ARG A 172 -3.70 -22.54 2.40
C ARG A 172 -2.35 -22.56 3.12
N THR A 173 -1.26 -22.72 2.38
CA THR A 173 0.10 -22.72 2.93
C THR A 173 0.40 -21.36 3.57
N PHE A 174 0.02 -20.27 2.90
CA PHE A 174 0.20 -18.92 3.43
C PHE A 174 -0.57 -18.73 4.75
N TYR A 175 -1.86 -19.08 4.77
CA TYR A 175 -2.70 -19.01 5.97
C TYR A 175 -2.08 -19.76 7.15
N ASN A 176 -1.56 -20.97 6.91
CA ASN A 176 -1.01 -21.82 7.99
C ASN A 176 0.37 -21.35 8.49
N LYS A 177 1.14 -20.62 7.65
CA LYS A 177 2.53 -20.22 7.96
C LYS A 177 2.70 -18.75 8.30
N ALA A 178 1.76 -17.88 7.97
CA ALA A 178 1.82 -16.48 8.31
C ALA A 178 1.62 -16.29 9.82
N LYS A 179 2.56 -15.58 10.47
CA LYS A 179 2.53 -15.30 11.93
C LYS A 179 1.93 -13.92 12.18
N ILE A 180 0.73 -13.69 11.65
CA ILE A 180 0.06 -12.39 11.64
C ILE A 180 -1.35 -12.56 12.24
N GLY A 181 -1.88 -11.49 12.84
CA GLY A 181 -3.14 -11.52 13.57
C GLY A 181 -4.36 -11.86 12.70
N MET A 182 -4.42 -11.36 11.46
CA MET A 182 -5.50 -11.63 10.52
C MET A 182 -4.95 -11.93 9.13
N VAL A 183 -5.48 -12.96 8.47
CA VAL A 183 -5.05 -13.36 7.11
C VAL A 183 -6.25 -13.35 6.17
N GLY A 184 -6.14 -12.59 5.08
CA GLY A 184 -7.10 -12.58 3.97
C GLY A 184 -6.56 -13.34 2.75
N ILE A 185 -7.43 -14.14 2.09
CA ILE A 185 -7.10 -14.80 0.82
C ILE A 185 -8.02 -14.25 -0.26
N ASN A 186 -7.45 -13.63 -1.29
CA ASN A 186 -8.18 -12.94 -2.38
C ASN A 186 -9.15 -11.85 -1.89
N ILE A 187 -8.86 -11.31 -0.74
CA ILE A 187 -9.57 -10.18 -0.15
C ILE A 187 -8.54 -9.31 0.58
N PRO A 188 -8.62 -7.97 0.48
CA PRO A 188 -7.81 -7.10 1.32
C PRO A 188 -8.28 -7.24 2.78
N ILE A 189 -7.41 -6.88 3.70
CA ILE A 189 -7.83 -6.88 5.11
C ILE A 189 -8.89 -5.80 5.30
N PRO A 190 -10.09 -6.17 5.77
CA PRO A 190 -11.15 -5.21 6.06
C PRO A 190 -10.80 -4.37 7.29
N VAL A 191 -11.16 -3.13 7.24
CA VAL A 191 -10.92 -2.15 8.30
C VAL A 191 -12.18 -1.35 8.60
#